data_425d367d34285eaa0eaa82ef98ed9024
#
_entry.id   425d367d34285eaa0eaa82ef98ed9024
#
_cell.length_a   1.000
_cell.length_b   1.000
_cell.length_c   1.000
_cell.angle_alpha   90.00
_cell.angle_beta   90.00
_cell.angle_gamma   90.00
#
_symmetry.space_group_name_H-M   'P 1'
#
loop_
_entity.id
_entity.type
_entity.pdbx_description
1 polymer ?
#
loop_
_entity_poly.entity_id
_entity_poly.type
_entity_poly.pdbx_seq_one_letter_code
_entity_poly.pdbx_strand_id
1 'polypeptide(L)'
;MDYDIIYIGSGNASWQGARFLRKAGLKILIVEESLYGGACANRGCNSKALLDAPYEIKALADNFEGCGKSGNFEVNWSELMKLKQKRIAGMSIFLDNKFDEYDLDVAHGKGVILDEHTVQVGEDKFTTDKIVLCTGLRPVIPDIPGNEYLHDSTDFLDIAELPKHAIIIGGGFVGMEFASILAEAGLEADVIIRGDMALRHFHQPYVQNIIEILKEKNIRFHFNETVREIIKDDDVEIANPLQKVLNVKDGMNSDDTLRDPESKIDNRAYEDAFTVNCDSGLSLKGDYVIAAMGREANLEGVGLENVGLTYTKSGVKVNGHLQSDVPNIYASGDVADTGIPKLVTVAIHQSKYLAKELLGEADEIVYPVVPAVVYTIPRIATVGVPAYIGEESDEYEVHRIRYGKSYSLELKNDLTAEAKVVVDRDLNIVGAEIYAAEAENVANMFAFIINKKITLEELDDMIYAFPSSSSVCLYKLHNIHYKF
;
A
#
# COMPACT_ATOMS: atom_id res chain seq x y z
N MET A 1 20.79 -16.63 -26.76
CA MET A 1 19.64 -16.03 -26.04
C MET A 1 19.40 -14.64 -26.60
N ASP A 2 18.10 -14.24 -26.67
CA ASP A 2 17.74 -12.91 -27.16
C ASP A 2 18.06 -11.84 -26.12
N TYR A 3 17.92 -12.21 -24.82
CA TYR A 3 18.16 -11.37 -23.66
C TYR A 3 19.00 -12.09 -22.60
N ASP A 4 19.71 -11.33 -21.79
CA ASP A 4 20.38 -11.86 -20.59
C ASP A 4 19.36 -12.05 -19.45
N ILE A 5 18.38 -11.11 -19.33
CA ILE A 5 17.37 -11.16 -18.29
C ILE A 5 16.01 -10.71 -18.85
N ILE A 6 14.97 -11.46 -18.52
CA ILE A 6 13.57 -11.04 -18.73
C ILE A 6 12.89 -10.81 -17.39
N TYR A 7 12.34 -9.62 -17.20
CA TYR A 7 11.47 -9.27 -16.07
C TYR A 7 10.01 -9.44 -16.49
N ILE A 8 9.22 -10.17 -15.69
CA ILE A 8 7.76 -10.27 -15.88
C ILE A 8 7.09 -9.33 -14.86
N GLY A 9 6.64 -8.18 -15.34
CA GLY A 9 6.11 -7.04 -14.59
C GLY A 9 7.03 -5.83 -14.61
N SER A 10 6.47 -4.62 -14.79
CA SER A 10 7.18 -3.34 -14.90
C SER A 10 7.15 -2.49 -13.62
N GLY A 11 6.73 -3.06 -12.49
CA GLY A 11 6.65 -2.37 -11.21
C GLY A 11 8.02 -1.98 -10.62
N ASN A 12 8.01 -1.35 -9.45
CA ASN A 12 9.24 -0.92 -8.76
C ASN A 12 10.20 -2.08 -8.42
N ALA A 13 9.69 -3.31 -8.40
CA ALA A 13 10.49 -4.51 -8.19
C ALA A 13 11.39 -4.88 -9.39
N SER A 14 11.13 -4.33 -10.58
CA SER A 14 11.87 -4.61 -11.81
C SER A 14 12.74 -3.43 -12.24
N TRP A 15 12.14 -2.34 -12.75
CA TRP A 15 12.86 -1.29 -13.46
C TRP A 15 13.92 -0.55 -12.62
N GLN A 16 13.71 -0.48 -11.30
CA GLN A 16 14.66 0.18 -10.40
C GLN A 16 16.03 -0.49 -10.41
N GLY A 17 16.09 -1.82 -10.54
CA GLY A 17 17.32 -2.60 -10.68
C GLY A 17 17.74 -2.80 -12.13
N ALA A 18 16.79 -3.05 -13.04
CA ALA A 18 17.03 -3.32 -14.46
C ALA A 18 17.92 -2.26 -15.13
N ARG A 19 17.71 -0.96 -14.83
CA ARG A 19 18.52 0.14 -15.33
C ARG A 19 20.02 0.04 -14.96
N PHE A 20 20.36 -0.54 -13.80
CA PHE A 20 21.76 -0.74 -13.40
C PHE A 20 22.39 -1.91 -14.16
N LEU A 21 21.63 -2.99 -14.37
CA LEU A 21 22.04 -4.13 -15.18
C LEU A 21 22.26 -3.73 -16.64
N ARG A 22 21.33 -2.91 -17.19
CA ARG A 22 21.50 -2.39 -18.54
C ARG A 22 22.72 -1.51 -18.68
N LYS A 23 23.01 -0.65 -17.68
CA LYS A 23 24.24 0.15 -17.63
C LYS A 23 25.51 -0.70 -17.53
N ALA A 24 25.42 -1.88 -16.94
CA ALA A 24 26.52 -2.87 -16.89
C ALA A 24 26.66 -3.66 -18.22
N GLY A 25 25.83 -3.40 -19.21
CA GLY A 25 25.94 -3.98 -20.56
C GLY A 25 25.03 -5.16 -20.83
N LEU A 26 24.19 -5.59 -19.87
CA LEU A 26 23.25 -6.69 -20.08
C LEU A 26 22.06 -6.26 -20.92
N LYS A 27 21.56 -7.17 -21.75
CA LYS A 27 20.36 -6.97 -22.57
C LYS A 27 19.13 -7.38 -21.78
N ILE A 28 18.23 -6.42 -21.53
CA ILE A 28 17.07 -6.57 -20.63
C ILE A 28 15.76 -6.41 -21.40
N LEU A 29 14.82 -7.33 -21.16
CA LEU A 29 13.44 -7.19 -21.57
C LEU A 29 12.54 -7.05 -20.34
N ILE A 30 11.63 -6.08 -20.36
CA ILE A 30 10.54 -5.93 -19.39
C ILE A 30 9.23 -6.31 -20.08
N VAL A 31 8.50 -7.26 -19.52
CA VAL A 31 7.18 -7.69 -20.00
C VAL A 31 6.11 -7.08 -19.11
N GLU A 32 5.14 -6.38 -19.68
CA GLU A 32 4.04 -5.74 -18.93
C GLU A 32 2.69 -5.95 -19.63
N GLU A 33 1.71 -6.44 -18.91
CA GLU A 33 0.36 -6.70 -19.45
C GLU A 33 -0.59 -5.50 -19.32
N SER A 34 -0.21 -4.45 -18.58
CA SER A 34 -1.06 -3.31 -18.24
C SER A 34 -0.27 -2.00 -18.35
N LEU A 35 -0.61 -0.99 -17.52
CA LEU A 35 0.11 0.26 -17.47
C LEU A 35 1.47 0.11 -16.78
N TYR A 36 2.50 0.77 -17.30
CA TYR A 36 3.84 0.73 -16.73
C TYR A 36 3.89 1.27 -15.29
N GLY A 37 4.75 0.64 -14.48
CA GLY A 37 5.00 1.06 -13.09
C GLY A 37 4.23 0.28 -12.03
N GLY A 38 3.36 -0.65 -12.44
CA GLY A 38 2.63 -1.55 -11.55
C GLY A 38 1.61 -0.83 -10.65
N ALA A 39 1.20 -1.51 -9.56
CA ALA A 39 0.15 -1.03 -8.67
C ALA A 39 0.47 0.32 -8.02
N CYS A 40 1.71 0.54 -7.55
CA CYS A 40 2.08 1.76 -6.84
C CYS A 40 1.91 3.01 -7.71
N ALA A 41 2.34 2.97 -8.96
CA ALA A 41 2.24 4.09 -9.88
C ALA A 41 0.79 4.40 -10.28
N ASN A 42 -0.01 3.35 -10.52
CA ASN A 42 -1.29 3.47 -11.22
C ASN A 42 -2.52 3.27 -10.31
N ARG A 43 -2.48 2.29 -9.38
CA ARG A 43 -3.65 1.75 -8.68
C ARG A 43 -3.44 1.60 -7.17
N GLY A 44 -2.47 2.29 -6.60
CA GLY A 44 -2.10 2.18 -5.19
C GLY A 44 -1.59 3.49 -4.62
N CYS A 45 -0.30 3.52 -4.24
CA CYS A 45 0.31 4.60 -3.46
C CYS A 45 0.03 6.00 -4.01
N ASN A 46 0.26 6.23 -5.32
CA ASN A 46 0.12 7.57 -5.91
C ASN A 46 -1.36 7.99 -5.97
N SER A 47 -2.24 7.10 -6.42
CA SER A 47 -3.69 7.38 -6.47
C SER A 47 -4.22 7.66 -5.08
N LYS A 48 -3.90 6.80 -4.11
CA LYS A 48 -4.33 6.94 -2.73
C LYS A 48 -3.83 8.24 -2.10
N ALA A 49 -2.52 8.52 -2.19
CA ALA A 49 -1.94 9.73 -1.60
C ALA A 49 -2.57 11.02 -2.17
N LEU A 50 -2.90 11.04 -3.45
CA LEU A 50 -3.55 12.19 -4.06
C LEU A 50 -4.99 12.35 -3.58
N LEU A 51 -5.73 11.24 -3.41
CA LEU A 51 -7.13 11.28 -2.97
C LEU A 51 -7.26 11.52 -1.46
N ASP A 52 -6.31 11.06 -0.65
CA ASP A 52 -6.27 11.24 0.80
C ASP A 52 -5.88 12.66 1.22
N ALA A 53 -4.89 13.27 0.56
CA ALA A 53 -4.30 14.54 0.96
C ALA A 53 -5.30 15.70 1.22
N PRO A 54 -6.35 15.94 0.42
CA PRO A 54 -7.32 16.99 0.71
C PRO A 54 -8.14 16.72 1.98
N TYR A 55 -8.42 15.45 2.30
CA TYR A 55 -9.15 15.08 3.50
C TYR A 55 -8.29 15.20 4.76
N GLU A 56 -7.00 14.91 4.65
CA GLU A 56 -6.02 15.22 5.71
C GLU A 56 -5.98 16.72 6.02
N ILE A 57 -5.89 17.56 4.97
CA ILE A 57 -5.92 19.03 5.13
C ILE A 57 -7.23 19.49 5.79
N LYS A 58 -8.37 18.90 5.37
CA LYS A 58 -9.67 19.18 5.97
C LYS A 58 -9.66 18.86 7.46
N ALA A 59 -9.22 17.68 7.86
CA ALA A 59 -9.17 17.24 9.25
C ALA A 59 -8.25 18.13 10.10
N LEU A 60 -7.09 18.53 9.56
CA LEU A 60 -6.18 19.48 10.23
C LEU A 60 -6.82 20.86 10.37
N ALA A 61 -7.55 21.34 9.35
CA ALA A 61 -8.28 22.59 9.43
C ALA A 61 -9.42 22.53 10.46
N ASP A 62 -10.08 21.39 10.58
CA ASP A 62 -11.18 21.19 11.54
C ASP A 62 -10.70 21.25 13.00
N ASN A 63 -9.43 20.92 13.28
CA ASN A 63 -8.82 21.12 14.59
C ASN A 63 -8.83 22.59 15.06
N PHE A 64 -8.96 23.56 14.14
CA PHE A 64 -9.03 24.98 14.45
C PHE A 64 -10.45 25.54 14.51
N GLU A 65 -11.47 24.68 14.55
CA GLU A 65 -12.85 25.12 14.70
C GLU A 65 -13.04 25.86 16.04
N GLY A 66 -13.68 27.02 15.97
CA GLY A 66 -13.85 27.88 17.15
C GLY A 66 -12.61 28.66 17.62
N CYS A 67 -11.43 28.42 17.03
CA CYS A 67 -10.18 29.04 17.43
C CYS A 67 -9.30 29.58 16.29
N GLY A 68 -9.87 29.87 15.14
CA GLY A 68 -9.12 30.49 14.03
C GLY A 68 -9.62 30.10 12.64
N LYS A 69 -10.34 28.99 12.51
CA LYS A 69 -10.99 28.57 11.27
C LYS A 69 -12.22 29.43 11.01
N SER A 70 -12.37 29.93 9.79
CA SER A 70 -13.60 30.55 9.30
C SER A 70 -14.07 29.85 8.02
N GLY A 71 -15.35 29.47 7.95
CA GLY A 71 -15.92 28.73 6.85
C GLY A 71 -15.57 27.23 6.87
N ASN A 72 -16.16 26.49 5.92
CA ASN A 72 -15.93 25.05 5.78
C ASN A 72 -14.93 24.78 4.64
N PHE A 73 -14.07 23.79 4.85
CA PHE A 73 -13.26 23.22 3.81
C PHE A 73 -14.01 22.04 3.19
N GLU A 74 -14.35 22.13 1.92
CA GLU A 74 -15.06 21.09 1.19
C GLU A 74 -14.17 20.50 0.12
N VAL A 75 -14.20 19.17 -0.03
CA VAL A 75 -13.49 18.46 -1.09
C VAL A 75 -14.43 18.17 -2.23
N ASN A 76 -14.14 18.69 -3.42
CA ASN A 76 -14.87 18.36 -4.63
C ASN A 76 -14.27 17.06 -5.21
N TRP A 77 -14.91 15.93 -4.95
CA TRP A 77 -14.44 14.61 -5.40
C TRP A 77 -14.28 14.52 -6.91
N SER A 78 -15.24 15.01 -7.68
CA SER A 78 -15.20 14.94 -9.15
C SER A 78 -14.00 15.70 -9.74
N GLU A 79 -13.68 16.90 -9.22
CA GLU A 79 -12.51 17.65 -9.65
C GLU A 79 -11.20 16.99 -9.17
N LEU A 80 -11.20 16.42 -7.97
CA LEU A 80 -10.08 15.67 -7.44
C LEU A 80 -9.81 14.42 -8.28
N MET A 81 -10.84 13.72 -8.70
CA MET A 81 -10.73 12.55 -9.57
C MET A 81 -10.17 12.92 -10.97
N LYS A 82 -10.62 14.02 -11.56
CA LYS A 82 -10.03 14.54 -12.82
C LYS A 82 -8.54 14.84 -12.67
N LEU A 83 -8.16 15.49 -11.56
CA LEU A 83 -6.74 15.75 -11.27
C LEU A 83 -5.96 14.45 -11.13
N LYS A 84 -6.51 13.48 -10.37
CA LYS A 84 -5.91 12.16 -10.16
C LYS A 84 -5.70 11.44 -11.51
N GLN A 85 -6.71 11.35 -12.34
CA GLN A 85 -6.63 10.71 -13.65
C GLN A 85 -5.53 11.35 -14.51
N LYS A 86 -5.50 12.68 -14.60
CA LYS A 86 -4.45 13.41 -15.33
C LYS A 86 -3.04 13.12 -14.82
N ARG A 87 -2.86 13.02 -13.49
CA ARG A 87 -1.54 12.76 -12.87
C ARG A 87 -1.09 11.32 -13.07
N ILE A 88 -1.99 10.38 -12.87
CA ILE A 88 -1.70 8.94 -13.02
C ILE A 88 -1.38 8.60 -14.47
N ALA A 89 -2.13 9.13 -15.40
CA ALA A 89 -1.85 8.98 -16.82
C ALA A 89 -0.46 9.46 -17.23
N GLY A 90 -0.06 10.62 -16.75
CA GLY A 90 1.30 11.12 -16.97
C GLY A 90 2.40 10.22 -16.41
N MET A 91 2.11 9.38 -15.43
CA MET A 91 3.10 8.48 -14.83
C MET A 91 3.49 7.33 -15.75
N SER A 92 2.52 6.70 -16.43
CA SER A 92 2.84 5.63 -17.38
C SER A 92 3.67 6.16 -18.56
N ILE A 93 3.32 7.33 -19.09
CA ILE A 93 4.10 8.01 -20.14
C ILE A 93 5.51 8.36 -19.65
N PHE A 94 5.62 8.85 -18.41
CA PHE A 94 6.92 9.14 -17.81
C PHE A 94 7.81 7.89 -17.72
N LEU A 95 7.23 6.74 -17.35
CA LEU A 95 7.98 5.50 -17.25
C LEU A 95 8.36 4.93 -18.62
N ASP A 96 7.49 5.04 -19.60
CA ASP A 96 7.79 4.67 -20.99
C ASP A 96 9.03 5.43 -21.50
N ASN A 97 9.02 6.76 -21.39
CA ASN A 97 10.17 7.59 -21.72
C ASN A 97 11.44 7.23 -20.91
N LYS A 98 11.27 6.78 -19.66
CA LYS A 98 12.40 6.31 -18.83
C LYS A 98 12.95 4.99 -19.29
N PHE A 99 12.12 4.06 -19.75
CA PHE A 99 12.59 2.81 -20.31
C PHE A 99 13.40 3.04 -21.58
N ASP A 100 12.94 3.94 -22.46
CA ASP A 100 13.72 4.39 -23.63
C ASP A 100 15.04 5.04 -23.23
N GLU A 101 15.03 5.98 -22.26
CA GLU A 101 16.25 6.65 -21.76
C GLU A 101 17.27 5.66 -21.20
N TYR A 102 16.80 4.59 -20.56
CA TYR A 102 17.65 3.55 -19.99
C TYR A 102 17.99 2.43 -20.97
N ASP A 103 17.51 2.50 -22.21
CA ASP A 103 17.70 1.49 -23.26
C ASP A 103 17.21 0.10 -22.80
N LEU A 104 16.03 0.08 -22.17
CA LEU A 104 15.34 -1.13 -21.72
C LEU A 104 14.30 -1.52 -22.77
N ASP A 105 14.41 -2.72 -23.32
CA ASP A 105 13.40 -3.25 -24.23
C ASP A 105 12.11 -3.57 -23.46
N VAL A 106 10.96 -3.34 -24.08
CA VAL A 106 9.65 -3.65 -23.50
C VAL A 106 8.82 -4.50 -24.46
N ALA A 107 8.16 -5.53 -23.92
CA ALA A 107 7.11 -6.28 -24.62
C ALA A 107 5.79 -6.13 -23.88
N HIS A 108 4.74 -5.72 -24.63
CA HIS A 108 3.43 -5.50 -24.03
C HIS A 108 2.55 -6.72 -24.18
N GLY A 109 2.07 -7.24 -23.06
CA GLY A 109 1.23 -8.41 -22.95
C GLY A 109 1.54 -9.27 -21.75
N LYS A 110 0.76 -10.33 -21.56
CA LYS A 110 0.97 -11.28 -20.48
C LYS A 110 2.19 -12.15 -20.75
N GLY A 111 3.16 -12.11 -19.84
CA GLY A 111 4.33 -12.99 -19.90
C GLY A 111 4.01 -14.38 -19.38
N VAL A 112 4.26 -15.40 -20.20
CA VAL A 112 4.07 -16.82 -19.85
C VAL A 112 5.38 -17.57 -19.99
N ILE A 113 5.84 -18.20 -18.92
CA ILE A 113 7.02 -19.06 -18.91
C ILE A 113 6.66 -20.37 -19.60
N LEU A 114 7.35 -20.72 -20.70
CA LEU A 114 7.19 -21.97 -21.41
C LEU A 114 8.16 -23.05 -20.92
N ASP A 115 9.37 -22.64 -20.60
CA ASP A 115 10.43 -23.45 -20.02
C ASP A 115 11.39 -22.54 -19.24
N GLU A 116 12.46 -23.10 -18.67
CA GLU A 116 13.42 -22.36 -17.82
C GLU A 116 14.07 -21.15 -18.52
N HIS A 117 14.07 -21.10 -19.86
CA HIS A 117 14.75 -20.08 -20.65
C HIS A 117 13.87 -19.38 -21.69
N THR A 118 12.57 -19.67 -21.73
CA THR A 118 11.66 -19.14 -22.75
C THR A 118 10.44 -18.49 -22.13
N VAL A 119 10.22 -17.21 -22.45
CA VAL A 119 9.01 -16.45 -22.09
C VAL A 119 8.22 -16.12 -23.36
N GLN A 120 6.94 -16.42 -23.36
CA GLN A 120 6.01 -16.06 -24.42
C GLN A 120 5.22 -14.81 -24.05
N VAL A 121 5.05 -13.90 -25.01
CA VAL A 121 4.20 -12.69 -24.89
C VAL A 121 3.33 -12.60 -26.16
N GLY A 122 2.05 -12.86 -26.04
CA GLY A 122 1.18 -13.03 -27.21
C GLY A 122 1.63 -14.19 -28.10
N GLU A 123 1.99 -13.90 -29.35
CA GLU A 123 2.52 -14.90 -30.29
C GLU A 123 4.05 -14.98 -30.28
N ASP A 124 4.73 -13.97 -29.70
CA ASP A 124 6.18 -13.88 -29.69
C ASP A 124 6.80 -14.70 -28.57
N LYS A 125 8.00 -15.24 -28.83
CA LYS A 125 8.79 -16.02 -27.87
C LYS A 125 10.17 -15.39 -27.74
N PHE A 126 10.59 -15.18 -26.52
CA PHE A 126 11.87 -14.57 -26.17
C PHE A 126 12.69 -15.55 -25.32
N THR A 127 13.96 -15.73 -25.68
CA THR A 127 14.88 -16.58 -24.92
C THR A 127 15.77 -15.77 -24.00
N THR A 128 16.09 -16.30 -22.79
CA THR A 128 16.85 -15.59 -21.77
C THR A 128 17.66 -16.51 -20.88
N ASP A 129 18.75 -15.98 -20.32
CA ASP A 129 19.54 -16.71 -19.30
C ASP A 129 18.83 -16.73 -17.96
N LYS A 130 18.13 -15.64 -17.58
CA LYS A 130 17.44 -15.51 -16.30
C LYS A 130 16.07 -14.89 -16.44
N ILE A 131 15.13 -15.34 -15.61
CA ILE A 131 13.77 -14.81 -15.51
C ILE A 131 13.58 -14.22 -14.10
N VAL A 132 13.02 -13.02 -14.01
CA VAL A 132 12.68 -12.36 -12.75
C VAL A 132 11.18 -12.10 -12.68
N LEU A 133 10.52 -12.76 -11.73
CA LEU A 133 9.09 -12.57 -11.45
C LEU A 133 8.90 -11.29 -10.63
N CYS A 134 8.15 -10.32 -11.20
CA CYS A 134 7.82 -9.02 -10.58
C CYS A 134 6.33 -8.69 -10.73
N THR A 135 5.49 -9.71 -10.80
CA THR A 135 4.04 -9.60 -11.09
C THR A 135 3.22 -9.00 -9.95
N GLY A 136 3.80 -8.89 -8.75
CA GLY A 136 3.18 -8.27 -7.59
C GLY A 136 2.00 -9.06 -7.02
N LEU A 137 1.03 -8.34 -6.46
CA LEU A 137 -0.17 -8.89 -5.84
C LEU A 137 -1.44 -8.38 -6.55
N ARG A 138 -2.50 -9.19 -6.46
CA ARG A 138 -3.87 -8.83 -6.85
C ARG A 138 -4.80 -8.81 -5.62
N PRO A 139 -5.91 -8.08 -5.62
CA PRO A 139 -6.95 -8.16 -4.59
C PRO A 139 -7.53 -9.58 -4.50
N VAL A 140 -7.86 -9.99 -3.28
CA VAL A 140 -8.60 -11.24 -3.04
C VAL A 140 -10.08 -10.96 -3.22
N ILE A 141 -10.71 -11.68 -4.16
CA ILE A 141 -12.17 -11.72 -4.32
C ILE A 141 -12.65 -13.06 -3.76
N PRO A 142 -13.62 -13.08 -2.80
CA PRO A 142 -14.11 -14.33 -2.22
C PRO A 142 -14.95 -15.10 -3.23
N ASP A 143 -14.93 -16.42 -3.11
CA ASP A 143 -15.81 -17.31 -3.87
C ASP A 143 -17.14 -17.48 -3.11
N ILE A 144 -18.02 -16.49 -3.25
CA ILE A 144 -19.36 -16.42 -2.64
C ILE A 144 -20.40 -15.99 -3.70
N PRO A 145 -21.68 -16.36 -3.55
CA PRO A 145 -22.73 -15.85 -4.40
C PRO A 145 -22.78 -14.32 -4.41
N GLY A 146 -22.83 -13.72 -5.59
CA GLY A 146 -22.85 -12.26 -5.77
C GLY A 146 -21.48 -11.60 -5.75
N ASN A 147 -20.38 -12.37 -5.82
CA ASN A 147 -19.01 -11.81 -5.87
C ASN A 147 -18.74 -10.95 -7.11
N GLU A 148 -19.52 -11.09 -8.17
CA GLU A 148 -19.51 -10.24 -9.35
C GLU A 148 -19.88 -8.78 -9.08
N TYR A 149 -20.54 -8.50 -7.96
CA TYR A 149 -20.93 -7.14 -7.51
C TYR A 149 -19.87 -6.47 -6.65
N LEU A 150 -18.78 -7.18 -6.32
CA LEU A 150 -17.68 -6.65 -5.53
C LEU A 150 -16.80 -5.72 -6.36
N HIS A 151 -16.49 -4.59 -5.78
CA HIS A 151 -15.45 -3.69 -6.25
C HIS A 151 -14.13 -3.92 -5.49
N ASP A 152 -13.03 -3.81 -6.18
CA ASP A 152 -11.72 -3.87 -5.54
C ASP A 152 -11.14 -2.46 -5.21
N SER A 153 -9.95 -2.43 -4.67
CA SER A 153 -9.25 -1.17 -4.35
C SER A 153 -8.97 -0.32 -5.60
N THR A 154 -8.84 -0.93 -6.77
CA THR A 154 -8.62 -0.20 -8.04
C THR A 154 -9.89 0.52 -8.44
N ASP A 155 -11.04 -0.15 -8.31
CA ASP A 155 -12.33 0.41 -8.67
C ASP A 155 -12.68 1.60 -7.77
N PHE A 156 -12.49 1.47 -6.44
CA PHE A 156 -12.73 2.57 -5.50
C PHE A 156 -11.82 3.78 -5.77
N LEU A 157 -10.56 3.56 -6.10
CA LEU A 157 -9.63 4.65 -6.43
C LEU A 157 -9.93 5.30 -7.79
N ASP A 158 -10.83 4.74 -8.60
CA ASP A 158 -11.26 5.27 -9.89
C ASP A 158 -12.75 5.66 -9.94
N ILE A 159 -13.46 5.57 -8.80
CA ILE A 159 -14.90 5.87 -8.75
C ILE A 159 -15.18 7.34 -9.06
N ALA A 160 -16.07 7.59 -10.00
CA ALA A 160 -16.39 8.95 -10.45
C ALA A 160 -17.12 9.78 -9.38
N GLU A 161 -17.98 9.12 -8.62
CA GLU A 161 -18.78 9.69 -7.53
C GLU A 161 -18.68 8.80 -6.31
N LEU A 162 -18.50 9.37 -5.14
CA LEU A 162 -18.47 8.59 -3.90
C LEU A 162 -19.84 8.01 -3.57
N PRO A 163 -19.90 6.77 -3.04
CA PRO A 163 -21.15 6.15 -2.60
C PRO A 163 -21.69 6.88 -1.37
N LYS A 164 -22.99 6.91 -1.22
CA LYS A 164 -23.63 7.48 -0.02
C LYS A 164 -23.45 6.56 1.18
N HIS A 165 -23.52 5.24 0.94
CA HIS A 165 -23.40 4.21 1.95
C HIS A 165 -22.59 3.01 1.39
N ALA A 166 -21.32 2.92 1.76
CA ALA A 166 -20.46 1.83 1.33
C ALA A 166 -20.47 0.67 2.33
N ILE A 167 -20.32 -0.56 1.82
CA ILE A 167 -20.02 -1.73 2.64
C ILE A 167 -18.59 -2.18 2.33
N ILE A 168 -17.71 -2.14 3.33
CA ILE A 168 -16.31 -2.50 3.21
C ILE A 168 -16.08 -3.85 3.87
N ILE A 169 -15.67 -4.85 3.09
CA ILE A 169 -15.39 -6.19 3.61
C ILE A 169 -13.88 -6.30 3.87
N GLY A 170 -13.48 -6.19 5.13
CA GLY A 170 -12.11 -6.31 5.60
C GLY A 170 -11.61 -5.09 6.39
N GLY A 171 -11.06 -5.35 7.59
CA GLY A 171 -10.48 -4.35 8.50
C GLY A 171 -8.95 -4.23 8.40
N GLY A 172 -8.36 -4.53 7.22
CA GLY A 172 -6.96 -4.28 6.92
C GLY A 172 -6.70 -2.82 6.54
N PHE A 173 -5.43 -2.51 6.18
CA PHE A 173 -5.05 -1.12 5.84
C PHE A 173 -5.91 -0.53 4.71
N VAL A 174 -6.23 -1.29 3.65
CA VAL A 174 -7.09 -0.79 2.55
C VAL A 174 -8.48 -0.40 3.06
N GLY A 175 -9.13 -1.29 3.82
CA GLY A 175 -10.47 -1.04 4.33
C GLY A 175 -10.53 0.14 5.30
N MET A 176 -9.55 0.26 6.20
CA MET A 176 -9.49 1.35 7.17
C MET A 176 -9.16 2.71 6.53
N GLU A 177 -8.30 2.73 5.51
CA GLU A 177 -7.99 3.94 4.75
C GLU A 177 -9.20 4.43 3.95
N PHE A 178 -9.94 3.53 3.29
CA PHE A 178 -11.15 3.90 2.57
C PHE A 178 -12.26 4.35 3.52
N ALA A 179 -12.43 3.67 4.67
CA ALA A 179 -13.34 4.12 5.71
C ALA A 179 -13.02 5.54 6.19
N SER A 180 -11.72 5.89 6.32
CA SER A 180 -11.29 7.25 6.69
C SER A 180 -11.63 8.28 5.61
N ILE A 181 -11.42 7.97 4.34
CA ILE A 181 -11.81 8.86 3.22
C ILE A 181 -13.32 9.11 3.23
N LEU A 182 -14.12 8.05 3.35
CA LEU A 182 -15.59 8.15 3.38
C LEU A 182 -16.06 8.96 4.60
N ALA A 183 -15.47 8.71 5.78
CA ALA A 183 -15.78 9.45 7.00
C ALA A 183 -15.49 10.95 6.85
N GLU A 184 -14.34 11.33 6.29
CA GLU A 184 -13.97 12.73 6.07
C GLU A 184 -14.80 13.39 4.95
N ALA A 185 -15.30 12.60 4.02
CA ALA A 185 -16.28 13.06 3.02
C ALA A 185 -17.71 13.22 3.59
N GLY A 186 -17.95 12.83 4.85
CA GLY A 186 -19.26 12.91 5.51
C GLY A 186 -20.24 11.84 5.08
N LEU A 187 -19.75 10.68 4.63
CA LEU A 187 -20.51 9.57 4.08
C LEU A 187 -20.61 8.41 5.07
N GLU A 188 -21.55 7.51 4.87
CA GLU A 188 -21.73 6.35 5.73
C GLU A 188 -20.97 5.13 5.19
N ALA A 189 -20.46 4.29 6.10
CA ALA A 189 -19.99 2.97 5.73
C ALA A 189 -20.16 1.94 6.86
N ASP A 190 -20.35 0.69 6.45
CA ASP A 190 -20.27 -0.48 7.31
C ASP A 190 -18.98 -1.25 7.01
N VAL A 191 -18.14 -1.49 8.03
CA VAL A 191 -16.90 -2.24 7.89
C VAL A 191 -17.10 -3.62 8.51
N ILE A 192 -17.10 -4.66 7.69
CA ILE A 192 -17.26 -6.06 8.10
C ILE A 192 -15.89 -6.68 8.33
N ILE A 193 -15.62 -7.18 9.53
CA ILE A 193 -14.33 -7.73 9.94
C ILE A 193 -14.53 -9.16 10.43
N ARG A 194 -13.88 -10.12 9.75
CA ARG A 194 -13.98 -11.55 10.08
C ARG A 194 -13.47 -11.90 11.49
N GLY A 195 -12.45 -11.19 11.96
CA GLY A 195 -11.88 -11.40 13.30
C GLY A 195 -12.40 -10.39 14.30
N ASP A 196 -11.76 -10.38 15.44
CA ASP A 196 -12.05 -9.50 16.59
C ASP A 196 -11.26 -8.18 16.56
N MET A 197 -10.33 -8.01 15.61
CA MET A 197 -9.44 -6.85 15.51
C MET A 197 -9.32 -6.33 14.08
N ALA A 198 -9.32 -5.01 13.92
CA ALA A 198 -8.83 -4.32 12.75
C ALA A 198 -7.30 -4.11 12.85
N LEU A 199 -6.62 -3.92 11.72
CA LEU A 199 -5.18 -3.59 11.67
C LEU A 199 -4.32 -4.40 12.66
N ARG A 200 -4.47 -5.71 12.66
CA ARG A 200 -3.95 -6.67 13.64
C ARG A 200 -2.47 -6.50 14.00
N HIS A 201 -1.65 -5.99 13.08
CA HIS A 201 -0.20 -5.82 13.27
C HIS A 201 0.20 -4.44 13.81
N PHE A 202 -0.78 -3.60 14.15
CA PHE A 202 -0.57 -2.28 14.72
C PHE A 202 -0.99 -2.25 16.19
N HIS A 203 -0.49 -1.28 16.94
CA HIS A 203 -0.80 -1.13 18.35
C HIS A 203 -2.30 -0.92 18.57
N GLN A 204 -2.96 -1.92 19.15
CA GLN A 204 -4.43 -1.98 19.22
C GLN A 204 -5.07 -0.78 19.95
N PRO A 205 -4.49 -0.20 21.03
CA PRO A 205 -5.03 1.03 21.60
C PRO A 205 -5.10 2.20 20.61
N TYR A 206 -4.14 2.34 19.69
CA TYR A 206 -4.20 3.37 18.63
C TYR A 206 -5.24 3.03 17.57
N VAL A 207 -5.35 1.76 17.20
CA VAL A 207 -6.40 1.30 16.28
C VAL A 207 -7.79 1.57 16.86
N GLN A 208 -7.97 1.32 18.16
CA GLN A 208 -9.24 1.58 18.84
C GLN A 208 -9.58 3.09 18.85
N ASN A 209 -8.60 3.98 19.07
CA ASN A 209 -8.82 5.42 18.97
C ASN A 209 -9.31 5.83 17.57
N ILE A 210 -8.73 5.25 16.51
CA ILE A 210 -9.18 5.49 15.12
C ILE A 210 -10.61 4.99 14.91
N ILE A 211 -10.92 3.78 15.40
CA ILE A 211 -12.27 3.22 15.30
C ILE A 211 -13.30 4.13 15.97
N GLU A 212 -13.00 4.67 17.15
CA GLU A 212 -13.93 5.60 17.83
C GLU A 212 -14.11 6.90 17.05
N ILE A 213 -13.04 7.49 16.50
CA ILE A 213 -13.15 8.67 15.62
C ILE A 213 -14.02 8.37 14.38
N LEU A 214 -13.82 7.21 13.75
CA LEU A 214 -14.60 6.81 12.59
C LEU A 214 -16.08 6.56 12.93
N LYS A 215 -16.35 5.98 14.11
CA LYS A 215 -17.74 5.82 14.61
C LYS A 215 -18.47 7.16 14.81
N GLU A 216 -17.76 8.16 15.33
CA GLU A 216 -18.29 9.51 15.49
C GLU A 216 -18.63 10.16 14.13
N LYS A 217 -18.03 9.65 13.04
CA LYS A 217 -18.24 10.07 11.65
C LYS A 217 -19.09 9.09 10.81
N ASN A 218 -20.03 8.39 11.45
CA ASN A 218 -20.98 7.48 10.83
C ASN A 218 -20.38 6.23 10.15
N ILE A 219 -19.20 5.77 10.59
CA ILE A 219 -18.67 4.48 10.17
C ILE A 219 -19.01 3.42 11.23
N ARG A 220 -19.70 2.34 10.82
CA ARG A 220 -20.09 1.24 11.71
C ARG A 220 -19.14 0.06 11.53
N PHE A 221 -18.76 -0.61 12.62
CA PHE A 221 -17.87 -1.75 12.61
C PHE A 221 -18.57 -3.02 13.09
N HIS A 222 -18.48 -4.08 12.30
CA HIS A 222 -19.06 -5.39 12.58
C HIS A 222 -17.93 -6.42 12.68
N PHE A 223 -17.56 -6.76 13.90
CA PHE A 223 -16.51 -7.73 14.20
C PHE A 223 -17.05 -9.15 14.29
N ASN A 224 -16.19 -10.16 14.02
CA ASN A 224 -16.52 -11.58 14.01
C ASN A 224 -17.61 -11.94 13.00
N GLU A 225 -17.66 -11.21 11.88
CA GLU A 225 -18.63 -11.39 10.83
C GLU A 225 -17.97 -11.91 9.55
N THR A 226 -18.57 -12.94 8.94
CA THR A 226 -18.15 -13.52 7.67
C THR A 226 -19.24 -13.32 6.65
N VAL A 227 -18.93 -12.67 5.53
CA VAL A 227 -19.88 -12.47 4.44
C VAL A 227 -20.13 -13.81 3.76
N ARG A 228 -21.42 -14.15 3.61
CA ARG A 228 -21.89 -15.37 2.97
C ARG A 228 -22.34 -15.14 1.54
N GLU A 229 -23.02 -14.04 1.25
CA GLU A 229 -23.54 -13.72 -0.07
C GLU A 229 -23.79 -12.21 -0.22
N ILE A 230 -23.88 -11.77 -1.47
CA ILE A 230 -24.26 -10.42 -1.86
C ILE A 230 -25.44 -10.55 -2.83
N ILE A 231 -26.54 -9.88 -2.51
CA ILE A 231 -27.75 -9.87 -3.33
C ILE A 231 -27.91 -8.47 -3.89
N LYS A 232 -28.09 -8.39 -5.21
CA LYS A 232 -28.48 -7.16 -5.88
C LYS A 232 -29.98 -6.99 -5.80
N ASP A 233 -30.47 -5.78 -5.55
CA ASP A 233 -31.88 -5.46 -5.64
C ASP A 233 -32.37 -5.59 -7.10
N ASP A 234 -33.48 -6.30 -7.33
CA ASP A 234 -34.00 -6.61 -8.68
C ASP A 234 -34.44 -5.35 -9.45
N ASP A 235 -34.80 -4.29 -8.77
CA ASP A 235 -35.28 -3.04 -9.37
C ASP A 235 -34.13 -2.11 -9.83
N VAL A 236 -32.88 -2.45 -9.56
CA VAL A 236 -31.71 -1.63 -9.88
C VAL A 236 -31.03 -2.13 -11.15
N GLU A 237 -31.06 -1.33 -12.22
CA GLU A 237 -30.19 -1.52 -13.39
C GLU A 237 -28.78 -1.04 -13.07
N ILE A 238 -27.84 -1.96 -12.92
CA ILE A 238 -26.41 -1.63 -12.86
C ILE A 238 -25.91 -1.58 -14.29
N ALA A 239 -25.47 -0.43 -14.74
CA ALA A 239 -24.66 -0.34 -15.95
C ALA A 239 -23.38 -1.15 -15.70
N ASN A 240 -23.14 -2.15 -16.56
CA ASN A 240 -22.14 -3.21 -16.43
C ASN A 240 -20.86 -2.75 -15.71
N PRO A 241 -20.57 -3.19 -14.47
CA PRO A 241 -19.58 -2.57 -13.60
C PRO A 241 -18.16 -2.69 -14.12
N LEU A 242 -17.88 -3.53 -15.11
CA LEU A 242 -16.52 -3.90 -15.48
C LEU A 242 -16.34 -4.19 -16.98
N GLN A 243 -16.68 -3.25 -17.86
CA GLN A 243 -15.85 -3.16 -19.05
C GLN A 243 -14.62 -2.31 -18.70
N LYS A 244 -13.63 -2.98 -18.11
CA LYS A 244 -12.25 -2.47 -18.08
C LYS A 244 -11.80 -2.35 -19.54
N VAL A 245 -12.09 -1.24 -20.17
CA VAL A 245 -11.50 -0.92 -21.46
C VAL A 245 -10.07 -0.47 -21.17
N LEU A 246 -9.20 -1.44 -20.95
CA LEU A 246 -7.78 -1.27 -21.21
C LEU A 246 -7.62 -1.26 -22.74
N ASN A 247 -7.97 -0.15 -23.36
CA ASN A 247 -7.52 0.11 -24.73
C ASN A 247 -6.05 0.52 -24.67
N VAL A 248 -5.20 -0.48 -24.46
CA VAL A 248 -3.79 -0.35 -24.79
C VAL A 248 -3.70 -0.65 -26.27
N LYS A 249 -3.72 0.37 -27.10
CA LYS A 249 -3.40 0.23 -28.52
C LYS A 249 -1.89 0.13 -28.68
N ASP A 250 -1.46 -0.69 -29.62
CA ASP A 250 -0.10 -0.78 -30.10
C ASP A 250 0.48 0.63 -30.36
N GLY A 251 1.54 0.99 -29.66
CA GLY A 251 2.22 2.28 -29.77
C GLY A 251 1.50 3.38 -28.99
N MET A 252 1.90 3.57 -27.74
CA MET A 252 1.42 4.68 -26.89
C MET A 252 1.75 6.03 -27.52
N ASN A 253 0.84 6.60 -28.30
CA ASN A 253 0.82 8.03 -28.53
C ASN A 253 0.20 8.73 -27.34
N SER A 254 0.76 9.86 -26.95
CA SER A 254 0.40 10.67 -25.78
C SER A 254 -1.09 11.05 -25.66
N ASP A 255 -1.86 10.88 -26.73
CA ASP A 255 -3.28 11.22 -26.79
C ASP A 255 -4.23 10.02 -26.60
N ASP A 256 -3.72 8.76 -26.69
CA ASP A 256 -4.56 7.54 -26.72
C ASP A 256 -4.54 6.71 -25.42
N THR A 257 -3.73 7.09 -24.44
CA THR A 257 -3.40 6.22 -23.28
C THR A 257 -4.22 6.45 -22.06
N LEU A 258 -5.08 7.41 -22.10
CA LEU A 258 -5.88 7.80 -20.98
C LEU A 258 -7.26 7.21 -21.14
N ARG A 259 -7.78 6.60 -20.08
CA ARG A 259 -9.20 6.38 -19.98
C ARG A 259 -9.88 7.64 -20.52
N ASP A 260 -10.62 7.48 -21.59
CA ASP A 260 -11.47 8.53 -22.10
C ASP A 260 -12.22 9.13 -20.91
N PRO A 261 -12.04 10.43 -20.58
CA PRO A 261 -12.81 11.08 -19.52
C PRO A 261 -14.33 11.00 -19.78
N GLU A 262 -14.73 10.69 -21.04
CA GLU A 262 -16.08 10.41 -21.44
C GLU A 262 -16.41 8.90 -21.50
N SER A 263 -15.43 7.98 -21.32
CA SER A 263 -15.75 6.57 -21.17
C SER A 263 -16.48 6.40 -19.86
N LYS A 264 -17.78 6.35 -19.98
CA LYS A 264 -18.73 6.15 -18.89
C LYS A 264 -18.55 4.74 -18.31
N ILE A 265 -17.53 4.58 -17.47
CA ILE A 265 -17.67 3.58 -16.40
C ILE A 265 -18.73 4.18 -15.52
N ASP A 266 -19.95 3.68 -15.64
CA ASP A 266 -21.03 4.10 -14.77
C ASP A 266 -20.80 3.50 -13.39
N ASN A 267 -19.86 4.10 -12.65
CA ASN A 267 -19.56 3.81 -11.26
C ASN A 267 -20.51 4.58 -10.34
N ARG A 268 -21.73 4.87 -10.80
CA ARG A 268 -22.73 5.51 -9.95
C ARG A 268 -23.08 4.57 -8.80
N ALA A 269 -22.95 5.07 -7.60
CA ALA A 269 -23.51 4.48 -6.42
C ALA A 269 -25.04 4.56 -6.50
N TYR A 270 -25.71 3.43 -6.37
CA TYR A 270 -27.16 3.33 -6.38
C TYR A 270 -27.62 3.16 -4.94
N GLU A 271 -28.57 3.99 -4.51
CA GLU A 271 -29.09 3.95 -3.15
C GLU A 271 -29.65 2.54 -2.82
N ASP A 272 -29.10 1.90 -1.77
CA ASP A 272 -29.45 0.56 -1.28
C ASP A 272 -29.47 -0.57 -2.34
N ALA A 273 -28.61 -0.48 -3.36
CA ALA A 273 -28.61 -1.43 -4.48
C ALA A 273 -28.21 -2.86 -4.10
N PHE A 274 -27.54 -3.03 -2.96
CA PHE A 274 -27.00 -4.32 -2.54
C PHE A 274 -27.40 -4.65 -1.10
N THR A 275 -27.68 -5.94 -0.89
CA THR A 275 -27.80 -6.52 0.44
C THR A 275 -26.66 -7.51 0.68
N VAL A 276 -25.85 -7.27 1.70
CA VAL A 276 -24.75 -8.14 2.12
C VAL A 276 -25.19 -8.93 3.34
N ASN A 277 -25.26 -10.26 3.21
CA ASN A 277 -25.65 -11.18 4.27
C ASN A 277 -24.43 -11.89 4.85
N CYS A 278 -24.35 -11.95 6.18
CA CYS A 278 -23.31 -12.66 6.94
C CYS A 278 -23.83 -13.99 7.53
N ASP A 279 -22.88 -14.85 7.92
CA ASP A 279 -23.18 -16.17 8.52
C ASP A 279 -23.93 -16.05 9.85
N SER A 280 -23.73 -14.97 10.60
CA SER A 280 -24.41 -14.70 11.88
C SER A 280 -25.90 -14.38 11.74
N GLY A 281 -26.35 -14.05 10.52
CA GLY A 281 -27.65 -13.50 10.23
C GLY A 281 -27.68 -11.96 10.15
N LEU A 282 -26.52 -11.28 10.32
CA LEU A 282 -26.41 -9.85 10.03
C LEU A 282 -26.69 -9.62 8.55
N SER A 283 -27.53 -8.62 8.25
CA SER A 283 -27.88 -8.20 6.89
C SER A 283 -27.71 -6.69 6.78
N LEU A 284 -26.90 -6.22 5.86
CA LEU A 284 -26.58 -4.81 5.65
C LEU A 284 -26.97 -4.40 4.24
N LYS A 285 -27.47 -3.20 4.10
CA LYS A 285 -27.79 -2.59 2.79
C LYS A 285 -26.83 -1.47 2.49
N GLY A 286 -26.45 -1.33 1.23
CA GLY A 286 -25.58 -0.26 0.75
C GLY A 286 -25.61 -0.13 -0.76
N ASP A 287 -25.02 0.94 -1.26
CA ASP A 287 -24.95 1.26 -2.68
C ASP A 287 -23.60 0.91 -3.35
N TYR A 288 -22.61 0.48 -2.56
CA TYR A 288 -21.30 0.10 -3.07
C TYR A 288 -20.60 -0.90 -2.14
N VAL A 289 -20.17 -2.06 -2.66
CA VAL A 289 -19.56 -3.11 -1.85
C VAL A 289 -18.10 -3.29 -2.24
N ILE A 290 -17.17 -3.14 -1.27
CA ILE A 290 -15.73 -3.12 -1.50
C ILE A 290 -15.07 -4.37 -0.88
N ALA A 291 -14.35 -5.14 -1.69
CA ALA A 291 -13.49 -6.22 -1.23
C ALA A 291 -12.13 -5.67 -0.77
N ALA A 292 -11.94 -5.58 0.55
CA ALA A 292 -10.69 -5.16 1.20
C ALA A 292 -10.09 -6.28 2.08
N MET A 293 -10.27 -7.55 1.67
CA MET A 293 -9.96 -8.75 2.46
C MET A 293 -8.52 -9.23 2.33
N GLY A 294 -7.65 -8.42 1.74
CA GLY A 294 -6.24 -8.71 1.53
C GLY A 294 -5.87 -8.85 0.05
N ARG A 295 -4.64 -9.25 -0.17
CA ARG A 295 -4.05 -9.41 -1.50
C ARG A 295 -3.31 -10.75 -1.57
N GLU A 296 -3.26 -11.35 -2.75
CA GLU A 296 -2.54 -12.59 -3.02
C GLU A 296 -1.61 -12.44 -4.22
N ALA A 297 -0.64 -13.34 -4.36
CA ALA A 297 0.33 -13.31 -5.45
C ALA A 297 -0.35 -13.36 -6.82
N ASN A 298 0.05 -12.46 -7.71
CA ASN A 298 -0.48 -12.38 -9.08
C ASN A 298 0.33 -13.29 -10.01
N LEU A 299 0.10 -14.61 -9.91
CA LEU A 299 0.88 -15.64 -10.62
C LEU A 299 0.02 -16.57 -11.50
N GLU A 300 -1.29 -16.36 -11.52
CA GLU A 300 -2.19 -17.18 -12.32
C GLU A 300 -1.91 -17.04 -13.81
N GLY A 301 -1.68 -18.17 -14.48
CA GLY A 301 -1.39 -18.24 -15.92
C GLY A 301 -0.03 -17.64 -16.33
N VAL A 302 0.91 -17.51 -15.39
CA VAL A 302 2.32 -17.14 -15.68
C VAL A 302 3.12 -18.36 -16.17
N GLY A 303 2.58 -19.58 -16.05
CA GLY A 303 3.22 -20.81 -16.55
C GLY A 303 4.27 -21.39 -15.62
N LEU A 304 4.16 -21.17 -14.30
CA LEU A 304 5.11 -21.71 -13.32
C LEU A 304 5.10 -23.23 -13.27
N GLU A 305 3.98 -23.85 -13.58
CA GLU A 305 3.82 -25.30 -13.70
C GLU A 305 4.72 -25.92 -14.78
N ASN A 306 5.05 -25.17 -15.84
CA ASN A 306 5.90 -25.64 -16.94
C ASN A 306 7.35 -25.86 -16.51
N VAL A 307 7.75 -25.23 -15.41
CA VAL A 307 9.11 -25.36 -14.84
C VAL A 307 9.10 -26.02 -13.45
N GLY A 308 7.95 -26.57 -13.04
CA GLY A 308 7.80 -27.23 -11.76
C GLY A 308 7.91 -26.31 -10.53
N LEU A 309 7.79 -24.99 -10.72
CA LEU A 309 7.88 -24.02 -9.64
C LEU A 309 6.53 -23.90 -8.95
N THR A 310 6.54 -24.09 -7.63
CA THR A 310 5.34 -23.96 -6.78
C THR A 310 5.28 -22.61 -6.10
N TYR A 311 4.06 -22.16 -5.81
CA TYR A 311 3.82 -20.91 -5.09
C TYR A 311 2.62 -21.03 -4.15
N THR A 312 2.52 -20.08 -3.22
CA THR A 312 1.39 -19.94 -2.30
C THR A 312 0.67 -18.61 -2.57
N LYS A 313 -0.40 -18.35 -1.81
CA LYS A 313 -1.02 -17.01 -1.81
C LYS A 313 -0.06 -15.90 -1.39
N SER A 314 0.96 -16.24 -0.59
CA SER A 314 2.02 -15.32 -0.18
C SER A 314 3.04 -15.04 -1.29
N GLY A 315 3.15 -15.89 -2.30
CA GLY A 315 4.08 -15.72 -3.42
C GLY A 315 4.97 -16.93 -3.69
N VAL A 316 6.03 -16.67 -4.45
CA VAL A 316 7.09 -17.63 -4.76
C VAL A 316 8.08 -17.64 -3.60
N LYS A 317 8.34 -18.83 -3.05
CA LYS A 317 9.36 -19.01 -2.02
C LYS A 317 10.74 -18.76 -2.64
N VAL A 318 11.55 -17.95 -1.96
CA VAL A 318 12.91 -17.60 -2.40
C VAL A 318 13.90 -17.76 -1.26
N ASN A 319 15.18 -17.97 -1.61
CA ASN A 319 16.29 -17.97 -0.68
C ASN A 319 16.81 -16.55 -0.38
N GLY A 320 17.93 -16.43 0.37
CA GLY A 320 18.58 -15.16 0.70
C GLY A 320 19.13 -14.39 -0.52
N HIS A 321 19.13 -15.00 -1.70
CA HIS A 321 19.51 -14.40 -2.98
C HIS A 321 18.31 -14.02 -3.86
N LEU A 322 17.09 -14.05 -3.33
CA LEU A 322 15.83 -13.89 -4.05
C LEU A 322 15.65 -14.90 -5.20
N GLN A 323 16.38 -16.01 -5.17
CA GLN A 323 16.34 -17.10 -6.13
C GLN A 323 15.30 -18.14 -5.69
N SER A 324 14.51 -18.64 -6.63
CA SER A 324 13.55 -19.72 -6.39
C SER A 324 14.23 -21.09 -6.36
N ASP A 325 13.46 -22.16 -6.22
CA ASP A 325 13.95 -23.55 -6.33
C ASP A 325 14.43 -23.89 -7.76
N VAL A 326 14.09 -23.07 -8.76
CA VAL A 326 14.59 -23.17 -10.14
C VAL A 326 15.74 -22.17 -10.32
N PRO A 327 17.00 -22.62 -10.54
CA PRO A 327 18.21 -21.82 -10.36
C PRO A 327 18.32 -20.54 -11.20
N ASN A 328 17.65 -20.45 -12.36
CA ASN A 328 17.65 -19.27 -13.22
C ASN A 328 16.39 -18.41 -13.09
N ILE A 329 15.45 -18.75 -12.17
CA ILE A 329 14.24 -18.00 -11.91
C ILE A 329 14.32 -17.33 -10.52
N TYR A 330 14.12 -16.03 -10.51
CA TYR A 330 14.12 -15.17 -9.33
C TYR A 330 12.76 -14.54 -9.11
N ALA A 331 12.48 -14.07 -7.89
CA ALA A 331 11.29 -13.27 -7.63
C ALA A 331 11.65 -12.04 -6.78
N SER A 332 11.04 -10.90 -7.10
CA SER A 332 11.29 -9.62 -6.44
C SER A 332 9.99 -8.82 -6.24
N GLY A 333 9.92 -8.07 -5.16
CA GLY A 333 8.73 -7.31 -4.75
C GLY A 333 7.67 -8.19 -4.11
N ASP A 334 6.43 -7.76 -4.20
CA ASP A 334 5.32 -8.36 -3.47
C ASP A 334 5.03 -9.82 -3.85
N VAL A 335 5.50 -10.27 -5.02
CA VAL A 335 5.35 -11.66 -5.47
C VAL A 335 6.34 -12.61 -4.79
N ALA A 336 7.45 -12.10 -4.22
CA ALA A 336 8.42 -12.90 -3.46
C ALA A 336 7.91 -13.14 -2.03
N ASP A 337 7.94 -14.41 -1.60
CA ASP A 337 7.61 -14.79 -0.23
C ASP A 337 8.89 -14.80 0.64
N THR A 338 9.22 -13.64 1.18
CA THR A 338 10.41 -13.40 2.01
C THR A 338 10.09 -13.25 3.50
N GLY A 339 8.81 -13.24 3.89
CA GLY A 339 8.39 -12.93 5.26
C GLY A 339 8.51 -11.45 5.64
N ILE A 340 9.01 -10.59 4.73
CA ILE A 340 9.15 -9.14 4.95
C ILE A 340 7.87 -8.42 4.49
N PRO A 341 7.45 -7.31 5.15
CA PRO A 341 6.27 -6.56 4.73
C PRO A 341 6.30 -6.18 3.24
N LYS A 342 5.18 -6.40 2.55
CA LYS A 342 5.04 -6.15 1.12
C LYS A 342 4.74 -4.68 0.87
N LEU A 343 5.80 -3.89 0.74
CA LEU A 343 5.77 -2.44 0.57
C LEU A 343 6.63 -2.03 -0.62
N VAL A 344 6.25 -0.91 -1.24
CA VAL A 344 6.99 -0.39 -2.41
C VAL A 344 8.48 -0.11 -2.11
N THR A 345 8.79 0.35 -0.91
CA THR A 345 10.17 0.61 -0.47
C THR A 345 10.98 -0.69 -0.34
N VAL A 346 10.35 -1.78 0.08
CA VAL A 346 10.93 -3.12 0.11
C VAL A 346 11.15 -3.63 -1.31
N ALA A 347 10.17 -3.48 -2.20
CA ALA A 347 10.30 -3.85 -3.60
C ALA A 347 11.46 -3.11 -4.30
N ILE A 348 11.64 -1.82 -4.02
CA ILE A 348 12.77 -1.02 -4.52
C ILE A 348 14.11 -1.54 -3.96
N HIS A 349 14.16 -1.88 -2.67
CA HIS A 349 15.34 -2.44 -2.03
C HIS A 349 15.74 -3.78 -2.66
N GLN A 350 14.78 -4.69 -2.82
CA GLN A 350 14.97 -5.99 -3.47
C GLN A 350 15.42 -5.83 -4.92
N SER A 351 14.81 -4.93 -5.69
CA SER A 351 15.18 -4.68 -7.08
C SER A 351 16.64 -4.22 -7.23
N LYS A 352 17.09 -3.31 -6.36
CA LYS A 352 18.48 -2.83 -6.35
C LYS A 352 19.46 -3.89 -5.85
N TYR A 353 19.05 -4.69 -4.87
CA TYR A 353 19.82 -5.83 -4.40
C TYR A 353 20.00 -6.85 -5.52
N LEU A 354 18.89 -7.24 -6.16
CA LEU A 354 18.90 -8.24 -7.22
C LEU A 354 19.78 -7.83 -8.41
N ALA A 355 19.88 -6.53 -8.69
CA ALA A 355 20.82 -6.04 -9.71
C ALA A 355 22.27 -6.37 -9.37
N LYS A 356 22.68 -6.24 -8.10
CA LYS A 356 24.02 -6.63 -7.64
C LYS A 356 24.21 -8.14 -7.62
N GLU A 357 23.19 -8.86 -7.16
CA GLU A 357 23.19 -10.33 -7.14
C GLU A 357 23.40 -10.91 -8.53
N LEU A 358 22.67 -10.43 -9.52
CA LEU A 358 22.75 -10.89 -10.91
C LEU A 358 24.08 -10.52 -11.60
N LEU A 359 24.83 -9.56 -11.05
CA LEU A 359 26.22 -9.26 -11.46
C LEU A 359 27.26 -10.09 -10.69
N GLY A 360 26.86 -10.88 -9.69
CA GLY A 360 27.76 -11.63 -8.83
C GLY A 360 28.49 -10.77 -7.80
N GLU A 361 27.91 -9.63 -7.41
CA GLU A 361 28.49 -8.61 -6.53
C GLU A 361 27.84 -8.54 -5.14
N ALA A 362 26.95 -9.48 -4.78
CA ALA A 362 26.20 -9.42 -3.53
C ALA A 362 26.30 -10.72 -2.71
N ASP A 363 26.34 -10.55 -1.39
CA ASP A 363 26.02 -11.58 -0.40
C ASP A 363 24.49 -11.68 -0.25
N GLU A 364 23.99 -12.55 0.65
CA GLU A 364 22.55 -12.63 0.96
C GLU A 364 21.95 -11.28 1.34
N ILE A 365 20.68 -11.08 0.94
CA ILE A 365 19.98 -9.82 1.17
C ILE A 365 19.81 -9.55 2.67
N VAL A 366 20.21 -8.36 3.10
CA VAL A 366 19.97 -7.87 4.45
C VAL A 366 18.91 -6.77 4.41
N TYR A 367 17.84 -6.98 5.15
CA TYR A 367 16.78 -5.98 5.25
C TYR A 367 17.03 -5.04 6.43
N PRO A 368 17.01 -3.71 6.22
CA PRO A 368 16.91 -2.76 7.32
C PRO A 368 15.53 -2.89 7.98
N VAL A 369 15.33 -2.27 9.15
CA VAL A 369 13.99 -2.18 9.73
C VAL A 369 13.06 -1.45 8.77
N VAL A 370 11.85 -1.98 8.62
CA VAL A 370 10.88 -1.50 7.62
C VAL A 370 9.75 -0.77 8.36
N PRO A 371 9.64 0.56 8.21
CA PRO A 371 8.49 1.29 8.74
C PRO A 371 7.24 0.96 7.92
N ALA A 372 6.12 0.74 8.61
CA ALA A 372 4.81 0.56 8.01
C ALA A 372 3.85 1.63 8.50
N VAL A 373 3.05 2.20 7.59
CA VAL A 373 2.11 3.28 7.88
C VAL A 373 0.75 2.92 7.33
N VAL A 374 -0.30 3.20 8.11
CA VAL A 374 -1.68 3.21 7.64
C VAL A 374 -2.16 4.66 7.57
N TYR A 375 -2.62 5.06 6.42
CA TYR A 375 -3.04 6.42 6.11
C TYR A 375 -4.52 6.64 6.49
N THR A 376 -4.84 6.27 7.73
CA THR A 376 -6.07 6.74 8.38
C THR A 376 -5.93 8.20 8.79
N ILE A 377 -6.99 8.83 9.26
CA ILE A 377 -6.98 10.20 9.75
C ILE A 377 -7.46 10.21 11.21
N PRO A 378 -6.53 10.41 12.19
CA PRO A 378 -5.08 10.53 12.06
C PRO A 378 -4.39 9.21 11.66
N ARG A 379 -3.10 9.30 11.27
CA ARG A 379 -2.30 8.15 10.82
C ARG A 379 -1.75 7.34 11.98
N ILE A 380 -1.49 6.06 11.71
CA ILE A 380 -0.68 5.20 12.59
C ILE A 380 0.50 4.62 11.84
N ALA A 381 1.60 4.46 12.56
CA ALA A 381 2.80 3.86 12.02
C ALA A 381 3.48 2.94 13.04
N THR A 382 4.22 1.94 12.53
CA THR A 382 5.06 1.04 13.32
C THR A 382 6.43 0.89 12.67
N VAL A 383 7.47 0.71 13.48
CA VAL A 383 8.83 0.44 13.03
C VAL A 383 9.60 -0.35 14.08
N GLY A 384 10.35 -1.38 13.66
CA GLY A 384 11.15 -2.22 14.54
C GLY A 384 10.30 -3.13 15.43
N VAL A 385 10.68 -3.29 16.70
CA VAL A 385 10.00 -4.15 17.68
C VAL A 385 8.65 -3.53 18.07
N PRO A 386 7.52 -4.22 17.87
CA PRO A 386 6.21 -3.73 18.28
C PRO A 386 6.10 -3.52 19.80
N ALA A 387 5.38 -2.48 20.22
CA ALA A 387 5.23 -2.14 21.63
C ALA A 387 4.63 -3.27 22.47
N TYR A 388 3.69 -4.06 21.94
CA TYR A 388 3.09 -5.17 22.66
C TYR A 388 4.11 -6.28 22.98
N ILE A 389 5.09 -6.53 22.09
CA ILE A 389 6.20 -7.46 22.36
C ILE A 389 7.11 -6.89 23.44
N GLY A 390 7.37 -5.58 23.39
CA GLY A 390 8.17 -4.91 24.43
C GLY A 390 7.50 -4.94 25.79
N GLU A 391 6.18 -4.80 25.88
CA GLU A 391 5.40 -4.84 27.11
C GLU A 391 5.33 -6.24 27.74
N GLU A 392 5.47 -7.30 26.95
CA GLU A 392 5.41 -8.71 27.38
C GLU A 392 6.79 -9.31 27.69
N SER A 393 7.89 -8.58 27.43
CA SER A 393 9.26 -9.09 27.54
C SER A 393 10.09 -8.29 28.55
N ASP A 394 10.81 -8.97 29.40
CA ASP A 394 11.78 -8.37 30.34
C ASP A 394 13.05 -7.82 29.60
N GLU A 395 13.19 -8.05 28.31
CA GLU A 395 14.34 -7.58 27.52
C GLU A 395 14.22 -6.13 27.09
N TYR A 396 13.01 -5.57 27.14
CA TYR A 396 12.70 -4.23 26.66
C TYR A 396 12.00 -3.40 27.71
N GLU A 397 12.12 -2.08 27.55
CA GLU A 397 11.28 -1.10 28.24
C GLU A 397 10.45 -0.34 27.20
N VAL A 398 9.17 -0.08 27.48
CA VAL A 398 8.27 0.68 26.60
C VAL A 398 7.94 2.01 27.24
N HIS A 399 8.31 3.09 26.54
CA HIS A 399 8.11 4.46 26.98
C HIS A 399 7.03 5.14 26.17
N ARG A 400 6.02 5.66 26.85
CA ARG A 400 4.92 6.41 26.24
C ARG A 400 5.25 7.89 26.18
N ILE A 401 5.29 8.47 24.99
CA ILE A 401 5.66 9.85 24.72
C ILE A 401 4.46 10.59 24.14
N ARG A 402 3.76 11.34 25.00
CA ARG A 402 2.64 12.21 24.60
C ARG A 402 3.17 13.55 24.11
N TYR A 403 3.67 13.61 22.89
CA TYR A 403 4.30 14.82 22.38
C TYR A 403 3.29 15.84 21.86
N GLY A 404 2.06 15.45 21.48
CA GLY A 404 0.96 16.36 21.15
C GLY A 404 0.56 17.29 22.29
N LYS A 405 0.75 16.86 23.55
CA LYS A 405 0.54 17.69 24.75
C LYS A 405 1.75 18.55 25.09
N SER A 406 2.65 18.81 24.17
CA SER A 406 3.72 19.77 24.32
C SER A 406 3.27 21.13 23.84
N TYR A 407 3.66 22.21 24.54
CA TYR A 407 3.27 23.56 24.18
C TYR A 407 3.39 23.90 22.69
N SER A 408 4.48 23.45 22.05
CA SER A 408 4.74 23.70 20.62
C SER A 408 3.74 23.03 19.68
N LEU A 409 3.17 21.87 20.06
CA LEU A 409 2.17 21.16 19.24
C LEU A 409 0.74 21.50 19.65
N GLU A 410 0.53 21.95 20.90
CA GLU A 410 -0.73 22.59 21.30
C GLU A 410 -1.02 23.82 20.43
N LEU A 411 0.02 24.57 20.02
CA LEU A 411 -0.13 25.69 19.07
C LEU A 411 -0.59 25.23 17.66
N LYS A 412 -0.37 23.96 17.28
CA LYS A 412 -0.88 23.36 16.04
C LYS A 412 -2.20 22.60 16.22
N ASN A 413 -2.70 22.54 17.45
CA ASN A 413 -3.91 21.83 17.86
C ASN A 413 -3.90 20.32 17.56
N ASP A 414 -2.72 19.71 17.40
CA ASP A 414 -2.53 18.26 17.28
C ASP A 414 -2.28 17.65 18.67
N LEU A 415 -3.34 17.67 19.49
CA LEU A 415 -3.27 17.27 20.92
C LEU A 415 -3.13 15.77 21.13
N THR A 416 -3.41 14.97 20.12
CA THR A 416 -3.47 13.51 20.19
C THR A 416 -2.14 12.83 19.85
N ALA A 417 -1.18 13.56 19.27
CA ALA A 417 0.08 13.00 18.81
C ALA A 417 0.87 12.30 19.94
N GLU A 418 1.14 11.02 19.71
CA GLU A 418 1.75 10.13 20.70
C GLU A 418 2.65 9.10 20.02
N ALA A 419 3.70 8.67 20.73
CA ALA A 419 4.50 7.50 20.35
C ALA A 419 4.71 6.59 21.55
N LYS A 420 4.77 5.27 21.31
CA LYS A 420 5.38 4.30 22.21
C LYS A 420 6.72 3.91 21.64
N VAL A 421 7.78 4.08 22.42
CA VAL A 421 9.16 3.78 22.02
C VAL A 421 9.65 2.59 22.81
N VAL A 422 10.17 1.59 22.12
CA VAL A 422 10.73 0.38 22.70
C VAL A 422 12.24 0.51 22.76
N VAL A 423 12.79 0.31 23.95
CA VAL A 423 14.21 0.47 24.26
C VAL A 423 14.74 -0.85 24.81
N ASP A 424 15.90 -1.30 24.37
CA ASP A 424 16.57 -2.49 24.91
C ASP A 424 17.33 -2.20 26.22
N ARG A 425 17.92 -3.24 26.82
CA ARG A 425 18.71 -3.10 28.07
C ARG A 425 19.96 -2.21 27.94
N ASP A 426 20.44 -2.03 26.74
CA ASP A 426 21.60 -1.18 26.44
C ASP A 426 21.18 0.27 26.08
N LEU A 427 19.92 0.61 26.29
CA LEU A 427 19.30 1.90 25.98
C LEU A 427 19.27 2.24 24.48
N ASN A 428 19.35 1.24 23.59
CA ASN A 428 19.13 1.45 22.18
C ASN A 428 17.64 1.46 21.88
N ILE A 429 17.20 2.40 21.03
CA ILE A 429 15.86 2.39 20.48
C ILE A 429 15.77 1.25 19.46
N VAL A 430 14.86 0.30 19.69
CA VAL A 430 14.68 -0.89 18.84
C VAL A 430 13.31 -0.94 18.18
N GLY A 431 12.38 -0.09 18.61
CA GLY A 431 11.04 -0.01 18.02
C GLY A 431 10.28 1.25 18.37
N ALA A 432 9.28 1.58 17.57
CA ALA A 432 8.34 2.65 17.86
C ALA A 432 6.97 2.41 17.20
N GLU A 433 5.91 2.76 17.92
CA GLU A 433 4.53 2.84 17.42
C GLU A 433 4.09 4.30 17.52
N ILE A 434 3.55 4.86 16.45
CA ILE A 434 3.24 6.28 16.34
C ILE A 434 1.76 6.46 16.00
N TYR A 435 1.11 7.40 16.66
CA TYR A 435 -0.25 7.87 16.41
C TYR A 435 -0.22 9.39 16.30
N ALA A 436 -0.32 9.92 15.08
CA ALA A 436 -0.23 11.35 14.80
C ALA A 436 -0.64 11.67 13.36
N ALA A 437 -0.92 12.93 13.07
CA ALA A 437 -1.14 13.41 11.70
C ALA A 437 0.10 13.18 10.80
N GLU A 438 1.32 13.38 11.30
CA GLU A 438 2.59 13.22 10.59
C GLU A 438 3.31 11.91 10.99
N ALA A 439 2.58 10.81 11.23
CA ALA A 439 3.16 9.55 11.74
C ALA A 439 4.24 8.97 10.81
N GLU A 440 4.12 9.11 9.49
CA GLU A 440 5.11 8.64 8.52
C GLU A 440 6.46 9.34 8.66
N ASN A 441 6.47 10.64 8.97
CA ASN A 441 7.70 11.40 9.13
C ASN A 441 8.43 10.99 10.41
N VAL A 442 7.67 10.78 11.49
CA VAL A 442 8.20 10.32 12.78
C VAL A 442 8.69 8.87 12.68
N ALA A 443 7.96 7.99 11.97
CA ALA A 443 8.38 6.61 11.74
C ALA A 443 9.69 6.53 10.92
N ASN A 444 9.86 7.37 9.90
CA ASN A 444 11.10 7.46 9.14
C ASN A 444 12.28 7.90 10.01
N MET A 445 12.07 8.87 10.91
CA MET A 445 13.10 9.27 11.88
C MET A 445 13.54 8.09 12.76
N PHE A 446 12.60 7.35 13.33
CA PHE A 446 12.92 6.16 14.12
C PHE A 446 13.58 5.06 13.28
N ALA A 447 13.18 4.89 12.03
CA ALA A 447 13.85 3.94 11.13
C ALA A 447 15.34 4.27 10.93
N PHE A 448 15.71 5.54 10.81
CA PHE A 448 17.12 5.97 10.75
C PHE A 448 17.84 5.71 12.08
N ILE A 449 17.24 6.05 13.20
CA ILE A 449 17.82 5.84 14.54
C ILE A 449 18.10 4.35 14.76
N ILE A 450 17.11 3.48 14.53
CA ILE A 450 17.25 2.04 14.74
C ILE A 450 18.29 1.43 13.79
N ASN A 451 18.21 1.73 12.49
CA ASN A 451 19.14 1.16 11.51
C ASN A 451 20.59 1.61 11.70
N LYS A 452 20.82 2.79 12.25
CA LYS A 452 22.15 3.32 12.54
C LYS A 452 22.60 3.06 13.96
N LYS A 453 21.74 2.48 14.79
CA LYS A 453 22.01 2.23 16.22
C LYS A 453 22.44 3.51 16.95
N ILE A 454 21.76 4.61 16.65
CA ILE A 454 22.01 5.91 17.30
C ILE A 454 21.51 5.81 18.75
N THR A 455 22.40 6.06 19.68
CA THR A 455 22.10 6.00 21.12
C THR A 455 21.33 7.24 21.60
N LEU A 456 20.68 7.13 22.76
CA LEU A 456 20.01 8.26 23.38
C LEU A 456 20.99 9.41 23.70
N GLU A 457 22.23 9.09 24.07
CA GLU A 457 23.30 10.08 24.33
C GLU A 457 23.67 10.85 23.04
N GLU A 458 23.86 10.12 21.91
CA GLU A 458 24.14 10.75 20.63
C GLU A 458 22.98 11.64 20.15
N LEU A 459 21.72 11.26 20.43
CA LEU A 459 20.55 12.08 20.11
C LEU A 459 20.53 13.39 20.91
N ASP A 460 21.02 13.39 22.17
CA ASP A 460 21.07 14.58 23.01
C ASP A 460 22.07 15.61 22.51
N ASP A 461 23.14 15.17 21.85
CA ASP A 461 24.16 16.06 21.28
C ASP A 461 23.75 16.67 19.92
N MET A 462 22.57 16.29 19.38
CA MET A 462 22.09 16.79 18.09
C MET A 462 21.26 18.06 18.23
N ILE A 463 21.29 18.90 17.18
CA ILE A 463 20.45 20.11 17.07
C ILE A 463 19.35 19.84 16.05
N TYR A 464 18.10 20.07 16.46
CA TYR A 464 16.92 19.80 15.66
C TYR A 464 16.22 21.08 15.21
N ALA A 465 15.55 21.01 14.05
CA ALA A 465 14.62 22.07 13.64
C ALA A 465 13.43 22.13 14.61
N PHE A 466 13.19 23.29 15.18
CA PHE A 466 12.13 23.51 16.17
C PHE A 466 11.23 24.68 15.74
N PRO A 467 9.89 24.61 15.93
CA PRO A 467 9.12 23.46 16.40
C PRO A 467 8.80 22.47 15.28
N SER A 468 8.96 21.16 15.53
CA SER A 468 8.52 20.08 14.65
C SER A 468 8.09 18.88 15.48
N SER A 469 7.23 18.01 14.94
CA SER A 469 6.79 16.78 15.61
C SER A 469 7.98 15.90 15.98
N SER A 470 8.98 15.80 15.09
CA SER A 470 10.21 15.05 15.32
C SER A 470 11.02 15.62 16.48
N SER A 471 11.30 16.93 16.50
CA SER A 471 12.10 17.55 17.56
C SER A 471 11.43 17.44 18.92
N VAL A 472 10.11 17.65 18.99
CA VAL A 472 9.37 17.55 20.24
C VAL A 472 9.35 16.11 20.76
N CYS A 473 9.21 15.12 19.88
CA CYS A 473 9.29 13.72 20.22
C CYS A 473 10.69 13.37 20.78
N LEU A 474 11.76 13.80 20.11
CA LEU A 474 13.14 13.56 20.53
C LEU A 474 13.48 14.23 21.85
N TYR A 475 13.12 15.49 22.06
CA TYR A 475 13.33 16.16 23.35
C TYR A 475 12.60 15.48 24.51
N LYS A 476 11.47 14.81 24.27
CA LYS A 476 10.80 14.01 25.30
C LYS A 476 11.48 12.67 25.55
N LEU A 477 12.14 12.09 24.55
CA LEU A 477 12.99 10.91 24.70
C LEU A 477 14.19 11.18 25.62
N HIS A 478 14.77 12.39 25.55
CA HIS A 478 15.83 12.82 26.46
C HIS A 478 15.45 12.61 27.94
N ASN A 479 14.19 12.86 28.30
CA ASN A 479 13.72 12.66 29.68
C ASN A 479 13.73 11.18 30.13
N ILE A 480 13.87 10.23 29.21
CA ILE A 480 14.00 8.80 29.51
C ILE A 480 15.41 8.52 30.03
N HIS A 481 16.43 9.06 29.35
CA HIS A 481 17.84 8.89 29.70
C HIS A 481 18.18 9.46 31.09
N TYR A 482 17.57 10.58 31.46
CA TYR A 482 17.83 11.29 32.73
C TYR A 482 16.81 10.99 33.85
N LYS A 483 16.04 9.92 33.77
CA LYS A 483 15.27 9.44 34.93
C LYS A 483 16.24 8.81 35.94
N PHE A 484 16.77 9.64 36.82
CA PHE A 484 17.36 9.25 38.10
C PHE A 484 16.29 8.84 39.10
#